data_b9f24c0cf4962fe318de3f1105a0a336
#
_entry.id   b9f24c0cf4962fe318de3f1105a0a336
#
_cell.length_a   1.000
_cell.length_b   1.000
_cell.length_c   1.000
_cell.angle_alpha   90.00
_cell.angle_beta   90.00
_cell.angle_gamma   90.00
#
_symmetry.space_group_name_H-M   'P 1'
#
loop_
_entity.id
_entity.type
_entity.pdbx_description
1 polymer ?
#
loop_
_entity_poly.entity_id
_entity_poly.type
_entity_poly.pdbx_seq_one_letter_code
_entity_poly.pdbx_strand_id
1 'polypeptide(L)'
;MRTPILLAALGVLAAAAPVSAQKTEDEARLIFTMGLTYTGGSDLWSVEGQPILVPGTGFDLIDLDRNIRSGIGVLFSGMYFPKPKLGYVGEVFFMGIGLEDQCAVASPTPNPRTEQLCSSIDGATKSSSAVLMSVGPVLRAGADQPISPYIRAQVGLLFSNLSPISTSGTVVVTDPGTGAQEYLQYVVYTDPSSTRVTPGFVFGGGLTAVIGKGWQLRTEVRDNLVQIATVAGPTSPGSDDPEIVNEWKNLWSIVLAADIVLEKKRGRRY
;
A
#
# COMPACT_ATOMS: atom_id res chain seq x y z
N MET A 1 19.97 11.76 -10.01
CA MET A 1 19.75 11.53 -11.47
C MET A 1 18.36 10.95 -11.64
N ARG A 2 17.41 11.76 -12.15
CA ARG A 2 16.01 11.35 -12.32
C ARG A 2 15.84 10.83 -13.75
N THR A 3 15.59 9.54 -13.91
CA THR A 3 15.36 8.88 -15.20
C THR A 3 13.87 8.96 -15.56
N PRO A 4 13.49 9.36 -16.79
CA PRO A 4 12.10 9.45 -17.21
C PRO A 4 11.60 8.09 -17.70
N ILE A 5 10.89 7.33 -16.88
CA ILE A 5 10.22 6.05 -17.22
C ILE A 5 8.80 6.28 -17.79
N LEU A 6 8.35 7.50 -17.94
CA LEU A 6 6.94 7.85 -18.22
C LEU A 6 6.53 7.82 -19.71
N LEU A 7 7.40 7.41 -20.63
CA LEU A 7 7.13 7.52 -22.09
C LEU A 7 6.87 6.19 -22.83
N ALA A 8 6.97 5.04 -22.16
CA ALA A 8 6.79 3.74 -22.84
C ALA A 8 5.35 3.20 -22.86
N ALA A 9 4.42 3.79 -22.11
CA ALA A 9 3.04 3.30 -21.99
C ALA A 9 2.07 3.80 -23.09
N LEU A 10 2.47 4.74 -23.93
CA LEU A 10 1.58 5.36 -24.92
C LEU A 10 1.61 4.70 -26.33
N GLY A 11 2.45 3.72 -26.55
CA GLY A 11 2.71 3.16 -27.89
C GLY A 11 1.79 2.03 -28.38
N VAL A 12 0.89 1.48 -27.55
CA VAL A 12 0.07 0.28 -27.91
C VAL A 12 -1.35 0.61 -28.41
N LEU A 13 -1.71 1.87 -28.51
CA LEU A 13 -3.10 2.31 -28.74
C LEU A 13 -3.54 2.40 -30.23
N ALA A 14 -2.77 1.94 -31.21
CA ALA A 14 -3.02 2.29 -32.62
C ALA A 14 -3.60 1.17 -33.52
N ALA A 15 -4.07 0.03 -33.02
CA ALA A 15 -4.57 -1.05 -33.90
C ALA A 15 -5.88 -1.69 -33.41
N ALA A 16 -6.92 -0.90 -33.12
CA ALA A 16 -8.27 -1.42 -32.91
C ALA A 16 -9.13 -1.12 -34.16
N ALA A 17 -9.31 -2.12 -35.04
CA ALA A 17 -10.32 -2.05 -36.11
C ALA A 17 -11.73 -1.88 -35.49
N PRO A 18 -12.64 -1.09 -36.09
CA PRO A 18 -13.97 -0.89 -35.55
C PRO A 18 -14.79 -2.18 -35.67
N VAL A 19 -14.91 -2.91 -34.56
CA VAL A 19 -15.93 -3.94 -34.42
C VAL A 19 -17.26 -3.20 -34.29
N SER A 20 -18.18 -3.42 -35.24
CA SER A 20 -19.51 -2.83 -35.26
C SER A 20 -20.22 -3.07 -33.91
N ALA A 21 -20.27 -2.05 -33.08
CA ALA A 21 -20.96 -2.10 -31.80
C ALA A 21 -22.47 -2.10 -32.07
N GLN A 22 -23.13 -3.20 -31.75
CA GLN A 22 -24.58 -3.25 -31.66
C GLN A 22 -25.02 -2.26 -30.58
N LYS A 23 -25.88 -1.32 -30.97
CA LYS A 23 -26.50 -0.34 -30.09
C LYS A 23 -27.28 -1.07 -29.01
N THR A 24 -26.67 -1.20 -27.84
CA THR A 24 -27.31 -1.83 -26.68
C THR A 24 -28.09 -0.75 -25.96
N GLU A 25 -29.40 -0.94 -25.86
CA GLU A 25 -30.31 -0.09 -25.07
C GLU A 25 -29.81 0.05 -23.62
N ASP A 26 -30.23 1.11 -22.92
CA ASP A 26 -29.91 1.51 -21.54
C ASP A 26 -30.18 0.41 -20.49
N GLU A 27 -29.54 -0.73 -20.57
CA GLU A 27 -29.68 -1.79 -19.57
C GLU A 27 -28.62 -1.66 -18.48
N ALA A 28 -29.09 -1.72 -17.24
CA ALA A 28 -28.20 -1.75 -16.07
C ALA A 28 -27.24 -2.94 -16.15
N ARG A 29 -25.96 -2.69 -15.97
CA ARG A 29 -24.91 -3.71 -16.02
C ARG A 29 -24.31 -3.91 -14.64
N LEU A 30 -24.12 -5.17 -14.27
CA LEU A 30 -23.37 -5.57 -13.10
C LEU A 30 -22.04 -6.19 -13.57
N ILE A 31 -20.94 -5.73 -13.02
CA ILE A 31 -19.59 -6.17 -13.37
C ILE A 31 -18.91 -6.64 -12.10
N PHE A 32 -18.41 -7.88 -12.10
CA PHE A 32 -17.52 -8.39 -11.06
C PHE A 32 -16.08 -8.38 -11.55
N THR A 33 -15.18 -7.96 -10.67
CA THR A 33 -13.77 -7.83 -10.97
C THR A 33 -12.94 -8.64 -9.99
N MET A 34 -11.94 -9.32 -10.50
CA MET A 34 -10.84 -9.87 -9.72
C MET A 34 -9.51 -9.41 -10.35
N GLY A 35 -8.59 -8.90 -9.53
CA GLY A 35 -7.34 -8.37 -10.05
C GLY A 35 -6.16 -8.53 -9.12
N LEU A 36 -4.98 -8.41 -9.72
CA LEU A 36 -3.71 -8.30 -9.05
C LEU A 36 -3.29 -6.84 -9.02
N THR A 37 -2.60 -6.46 -7.97
CA THR A 37 -2.09 -5.10 -7.78
C THR A 37 -0.63 -5.13 -7.42
N TYR A 38 0.08 -4.13 -7.92
CA TYR A 38 1.41 -3.78 -7.47
C TYR A 38 1.31 -2.41 -6.79
N THR A 39 1.64 -2.35 -5.51
CA THR A 39 1.48 -1.14 -4.68
C THR A 39 2.84 -0.68 -4.20
N GLY A 40 3.08 0.62 -4.21
CA GLY A 40 4.26 1.26 -3.65
C GLY A 40 3.88 2.52 -2.91
N GLY A 41 4.79 3.01 -2.09
CA GLY A 41 4.66 4.24 -1.33
C GLY A 41 5.98 4.99 -1.25
N SER A 42 5.98 6.04 -0.47
CA SER A 42 7.15 6.83 -0.09
C SER A 42 7.51 6.57 1.37
N ASP A 43 8.24 7.50 1.95
CA ASP A 43 8.66 7.47 3.33
C ASP A 43 7.46 7.38 4.28
N LEU A 44 7.53 6.45 5.22
CA LEU A 44 6.47 6.27 6.22
C LEU A 44 6.66 7.25 7.37
N TRP A 45 7.82 7.24 8.01
CA TRP A 45 8.21 8.17 9.06
C TRP A 45 9.74 8.24 9.19
N SER A 46 10.21 9.36 9.75
CA SER A 46 11.61 9.62 10.07
C SER A 46 11.71 10.24 11.46
N VAL A 47 12.69 9.80 12.24
CA VAL A 47 12.99 10.32 13.57
C VAL A 47 14.47 10.57 13.68
N GLU A 48 14.84 11.85 13.85
CA GLU A 48 16.22 12.26 14.07
C GLU A 48 16.55 12.32 15.58
N GLY A 49 17.73 11.86 15.93
CA GLY A 49 18.26 11.97 17.29
C GLY A 49 17.50 11.16 18.35
N GLN A 50 17.03 9.95 18.01
CA GLN A 50 16.42 9.04 18.96
C GLN A 50 17.44 8.60 20.02
N PRO A 51 17.26 8.96 21.33
CA PRO A 51 18.16 8.52 22.37
C PRO A 51 17.95 7.04 22.68
N ILE A 52 19.04 6.28 22.72
CA ILE A 52 19.05 4.88 23.13
C ILE A 52 20.00 4.69 24.32
N LEU A 53 19.57 3.88 25.28
CA LEU A 53 20.38 3.53 26.43
C LEU A 53 20.97 2.14 26.22
N VAL A 54 22.24 2.07 25.85
CA VAL A 54 22.95 0.81 25.74
C VAL A 54 23.59 0.46 27.08
N PRO A 55 23.36 -0.74 27.65
CA PRO A 55 23.88 -1.10 28.96
C PRO A 55 25.41 -0.91 29.12
N GLY A 56 25.81 -0.21 30.20
CA GLY A 56 27.21 0.05 30.54
C GLY A 56 27.83 1.28 29.90
N THR A 57 27.04 2.12 29.22
CA THR A 57 27.50 3.35 28.55
C THR A 57 26.44 4.43 28.72
N GLY A 58 26.69 5.65 28.37
CA GLY A 58 25.70 6.71 28.39
C GLY A 58 24.60 6.55 27.31
N PHE A 59 23.93 7.67 27.01
CA PHE A 59 22.99 7.72 25.89
C PHE A 59 23.74 7.97 24.61
N ASP A 60 23.39 7.21 23.58
CA ASP A 60 23.73 7.49 22.18
C ASP A 60 22.51 7.97 21.41
N LEU A 61 22.74 8.65 20.31
CA LEU A 61 21.69 9.12 19.40
C LEU A 61 21.77 8.33 18.09
N ILE A 62 20.60 7.93 17.61
CA ILE A 62 20.44 7.30 16.29
C ILE A 62 19.36 8.03 15.50
N ASP A 63 19.49 8.04 14.19
CA ASP A 63 18.47 8.48 13.26
C ASP A 63 17.80 7.24 12.67
N LEU A 64 16.49 7.24 12.66
CA LEU A 64 15.66 6.12 12.20
C LEU A 64 14.72 6.58 11.10
N ASP A 65 14.71 5.85 9.99
CA ASP A 65 13.78 6.05 8.89
C ASP A 65 13.07 4.73 8.56
N ARG A 66 11.80 4.81 8.25
CA ARG A 66 11.03 3.67 7.75
C ARG A 66 10.37 4.02 6.45
N ASN A 67 10.67 3.22 5.43
CA ASN A 67 10.19 3.39 4.08
C ASN A 67 9.17 2.31 3.70
N ILE A 68 8.20 2.70 2.87
CA ILE A 68 7.26 1.76 2.27
C ILE A 68 7.88 1.18 1.01
N ARG A 69 8.15 -0.12 1.02
CA ARG A 69 8.55 -0.87 -0.18
C ARG A 69 7.31 -1.32 -0.95
N SER A 70 7.55 -1.62 -2.22
CA SER A 70 6.51 -2.20 -3.06
C SER A 70 6.04 -3.56 -2.56
N GLY A 71 4.74 -3.78 -2.70
CA GLY A 71 4.07 -5.03 -2.36
C GLY A 71 3.09 -5.47 -3.44
N ILE A 72 2.69 -6.72 -3.36
CA ILE A 72 1.68 -7.31 -4.25
C ILE A 72 0.39 -7.47 -3.45
N GLY A 73 -0.74 -7.22 -4.12
CA GLY A 73 -2.06 -7.37 -3.52
C GLY A 73 -3.07 -8.01 -4.48
N VAL A 74 -4.25 -8.27 -3.94
CA VAL A 74 -5.40 -8.81 -4.68
C VAL A 74 -6.61 -7.94 -4.41
N LEU A 75 -7.38 -7.65 -5.43
CA LEU A 75 -8.62 -6.90 -5.29
C LEU A 75 -9.82 -7.70 -5.82
N PHE A 76 -10.95 -7.48 -5.16
CA PHE A 76 -12.26 -7.92 -5.61
C PHE A 76 -13.19 -6.70 -5.63
N SER A 77 -13.91 -6.50 -6.71
CA SER A 77 -14.89 -5.41 -6.77
C SER A 77 -16.16 -5.81 -7.50
N GLY A 78 -17.26 -5.16 -7.10
CA GLY A 78 -18.52 -5.18 -7.78
C GLY A 78 -18.88 -3.79 -8.28
N MET A 79 -19.22 -3.64 -9.56
CA MET A 79 -19.67 -2.37 -10.12
C MET A 79 -21.08 -2.52 -10.68
N TYR A 80 -21.90 -1.53 -10.38
CA TYR A 80 -23.25 -1.41 -10.88
C TYR A 80 -23.40 -0.13 -11.70
N PHE A 81 -23.77 -0.27 -12.96
CA PHE A 81 -23.99 0.82 -13.88
C PHE A 81 -25.50 0.97 -14.17
N PRO A 82 -26.21 1.85 -13.43
CA PRO A 82 -27.62 2.18 -13.76
C PRO A 82 -27.75 2.93 -15.09
N LYS A 83 -26.69 3.64 -15.47
CA LYS A 83 -26.56 4.36 -16.76
C LYS A 83 -25.27 3.96 -17.44
N PRO A 84 -25.17 4.02 -18.78
CA PRO A 84 -23.97 3.59 -19.50
C PRO A 84 -22.66 4.25 -19.04
N LYS A 85 -22.73 5.51 -18.62
CA LYS A 85 -21.56 6.32 -18.28
C LYS A 85 -21.31 6.46 -16.77
N LEU A 86 -22.32 6.27 -15.94
CA LEU A 86 -22.23 6.47 -14.48
C LEU A 86 -22.60 5.19 -13.76
N GLY A 87 -21.72 4.76 -12.88
CA GLY A 87 -21.91 3.60 -12.00
C GLY A 87 -21.42 3.86 -10.59
N TYR A 88 -21.61 2.83 -9.77
CA TYR A 88 -21.09 2.75 -8.41
C TYR A 88 -20.22 1.51 -8.29
N VAL A 89 -19.17 1.59 -7.51
CA VAL A 89 -18.24 0.49 -7.25
C VAL A 89 -18.12 0.25 -5.77
N GLY A 90 -18.14 -1.01 -5.36
CA GLY A 90 -17.72 -1.47 -4.04
C GLY A 90 -16.52 -2.40 -4.20
N GLU A 91 -15.51 -2.23 -3.36
CA GLU A 91 -14.24 -2.94 -3.50
C GLU A 91 -13.71 -3.41 -2.15
N VAL A 92 -13.09 -4.59 -2.17
CA VAL A 92 -12.23 -5.11 -1.10
C VAL A 92 -10.86 -5.34 -1.69
N PHE A 93 -9.88 -4.63 -1.15
CA PHE A 93 -8.50 -4.68 -1.60
C PHE A 93 -7.58 -5.18 -0.48
N PHE A 94 -6.97 -6.33 -0.70
CA PHE A 94 -5.96 -6.92 0.16
C PHE A 94 -4.59 -6.43 -0.30
N MET A 95 -3.94 -5.59 0.49
CA MET A 95 -2.64 -5.00 0.21
C MET A 95 -1.54 -5.73 0.97
N GLY A 96 -0.51 -6.19 0.26
CA GLY A 96 0.78 -6.47 0.87
C GLY A 96 1.59 -5.17 0.88
N ILE A 97 2.12 -4.79 2.03
CA ILE A 97 2.97 -3.62 2.21
C ILE A 97 4.30 -4.10 2.76
N GLY A 98 5.38 -3.87 2.02
CA GLY A 98 6.74 -4.05 2.52
C GLY A 98 7.15 -2.81 3.31
N LEU A 99 7.82 -3.00 4.43
CA LEU A 99 8.47 -1.94 5.20
C LEU A 99 9.96 -2.21 5.23
N GLU A 100 10.78 -1.17 5.12
CA GLU A 100 12.22 -1.23 5.22
C GLU A 100 12.70 -0.21 6.23
N ASP A 101 13.46 -0.68 7.21
CA ASP A 101 14.05 0.15 8.24
C ASP A 101 15.42 0.64 7.79
N GLN A 102 15.73 1.90 8.08
CA GLN A 102 17.06 2.47 7.94
C GLN A 102 17.48 3.04 9.29
N CYS A 103 18.76 2.91 9.61
CA CYS A 103 19.34 3.42 10.84
C CYS A 103 20.69 4.04 10.56
N ALA A 104 20.92 5.24 11.10
CA ALA A 104 22.21 5.90 11.11
C ALA A 104 22.58 6.31 12.53
N VAL A 105 23.85 6.19 12.89
CA VAL A 105 24.33 6.64 14.19
C VAL A 105 24.62 8.15 14.13
N ALA A 106 23.95 8.93 14.99
CA ALA A 106 24.07 10.39 15.05
C ALA A 106 25.10 10.87 16.10
N SER A 107 25.46 10.04 17.08
CA SER A 107 26.48 10.35 18.08
C SER A 107 27.86 10.50 17.46
N PRO A 108 28.67 11.53 17.78
CA PRO A 108 30.01 11.73 17.21
C PRO A 108 31.04 10.69 17.65
N THR A 109 30.85 10.06 18.82
CA THR A 109 31.68 8.99 19.37
C THR A 109 30.77 7.86 19.87
N PRO A 110 30.19 7.08 18.94
CA PRO A 110 29.19 6.08 19.32
C PRO A 110 29.84 4.89 20.01
N ASN A 111 29.05 4.26 20.86
CA ASN A 111 29.42 2.96 21.42
C ASN A 111 29.39 1.88 20.32
N PRO A 112 30.34 0.94 20.30
CA PRO A 112 30.32 -0.18 19.36
C PRO A 112 29.03 -1.02 19.39
N ARG A 113 28.33 -1.08 20.54
CA ARG A 113 27.03 -1.75 20.64
C ARG A 113 25.93 -0.96 19.94
N THR A 114 25.99 0.37 19.95
CA THR A 114 25.06 1.23 19.20
C THR A 114 25.24 1.06 17.70
N GLU A 115 26.46 1.00 17.22
CA GLU A 115 26.78 0.70 15.83
C GLU A 115 26.25 -0.69 15.42
N GLN A 116 26.43 -1.68 16.29
CA GLN A 116 25.92 -3.04 16.07
C GLN A 116 24.37 -3.08 16.06
N LEU A 117 23.72 -2.38 16.99
CA LEU A 117 22.26 -2.26 17.03
C LEU A 117 21.75 -1.63 15.73
N CYS A 118 22.33 -0.49 15.35
CA CYS A 118 21.94 0.24 14.15
C CYS A 118 22.16 -0.60 12.89
N SER A 119 23.30 -1.30 12.78
CA SER A 119 23.57 -2.20 11.64
C SER A 119 22.59 -3.40 11.59
N SER A 120 22.00 -3.81 12.72
CA SER A 120 21.00 -4.88 12.75
C SER A 120 19.60 -4.40 12.35
N ILE A 121 19.32 -3.11 12.49
CA ILE A 121 18.07 -2.44 12.08
C ILE A 121 18.15 -2.05 10.61
N ASP A 122 19.29 -1.52 10.17
CA ASP A 122 19.49 -1.01 8.81
C ASP A 122 19.31 -2.11 7.76
N GLY A 123 18.44 -1.83 6.78
CA GLY A 123 18.03 -2.78 5.76
C GLY A 123 17.09 -3.89 6.23
N ALA A 124 16.66 -3.88 7.48
CA ALA A 124 15.69 -4.85 7.97
C ALA A 124 14.35 -4.68 7.27
N THR A 125 13.82 -5.76 6.72
CA THR A 125 12.54 -5.75 6.01
C THR A 125 11.47 -6.44 6.80
N LYS A 126 10.28 -5.82 6.86
CA LYS A 126 9.08 -6.38 7.48
C LYS A 126 7.95 -6.39 6.45
N SER A 127 7.13 -7.42 6.48
CA SER A 127 5.93 -7.49 5.65
C SER A 127 4.71 -7.18 6.50
N SER A 128 3.90 -6.28 6.02
CA SER A 128 2.61 -5.92 6.60
C SER A 128 1.49 -6.26 5.61
N SER A 129 0.31 -6.50 6.11
CA SER A 129 -0.89 -6.66 5.30
C SER A 129 -2.00 -5.76 5.80
N ALA A 130 -2.75 -5.21 4.87
CA ALA A 130 -3.91 -4.40 5.17
C ALA A 130 -5.07 -4.73 4.22
N VAL A 131 -6.28 -4.48 4.66
CA VAL A 131 -7.49 -4.64 3.86
C VAL A 131 -8.18 -3.29 3.76
N LEU A 132 -8.32 -2.76 2.54
CA LEU A 132 -9.06 -1.54 2.27
C LEU A 132 -10.44 -1.91 1.70
N MET A 133 -11.49 -1.57 2.42
CA MET A 133 -12.87 -1.69 1.95
C MET A 133 -13.37 -0.31 1.53
N SER A 134 -13.79 -0.15 0.28
CA SER A 134 -14.15 1.16 -0.24
C SER A 134 -15.36 1.12 -1.18
N VAL A 135 -16.06 2.25 -1.29
CA VAL A 135 -17.24 2.43 -2.14
C VAL A 135 -17.23 3.83 -2.74
N GLY A 136 -17.73 3.95 -3.96
CA GLY A 136 -17.82 5.26 -4.60
C GLY A 136 -18.34 5.24 -6.02
N PRO A 137 -18.42 6.40 -6.66
CA PRO A 137 -18.82 6.55 -8.06
C PRO A 137 -17.69 6.14 -9.02
N VAL A 138 -18.11 5.67 -10.19
CA VAL A 138 -17.26 5.41 -11.35
C VAL A 138 -17.89 6.06 -12.58
N LEU A 139 -17.09 6.81 -13.33
CA LEU A 139 -17.46 7.42 -14.59
C LEU A 139 -16.70 6.75 -15.73
N ARG A 140 -17.40 6.34 -16.77
CA ARG A 140 -16.83 5.62 -17.90
C ARG A 140 -17.21 6.34 -19.21
N ALA A 141 -16.25 6.50 -20.09
CA ALA A 141 -16.50 7.00 -21.46
C ALA A 141 -16.49 5.83 -22.44
N GLY A 142 -17.23 5.96 -23.54
CA GLY A 142 -17.23 4.95 -24.61
C GLY A 142 -17.73 3.57 -24.18
N ALA A 143 -18.82 3.50 -23.41
CA ALA A 143 -19.39 2.24 -22.94
C ALA A 143 -19.73 1.22 -24.03
N ASP A 144 -19.91 1.70 -25.28
CA ASP A 144 -20.22 0.91 -26.47
C ASP A 144 -18.96 0.57 -27.29
N GLN A 145 -17.79 1.05 -26.85
CA GLN A 145 -16.54 0.84 -27.56
C GLN A 145 -15.79 -0.38 -27.00
N PRO A 146 -14.97 -1.05 -27.80
CA PRO A 146 -14.18 -2.18 -27.34
C PRO A 146 -13.16 -1.78 -26.27
N ILE A 147 -12.74 -0.51 -26.22
CA ILE A 147 -11.89 0.08 -25.19
C ILE A 147 -12.65 1.24 -24.57
N SER A 148 -12.81 1.21 -23.25
CA SER A 148 -13.54 2.21 -22.49
C SER A 148 -12.64 2.79 -21.38
N PRO A 149 -12.24 4.06 -21.47
CA PRO A 149 -11.58 4.73 -20.36
C PRO A 149 -12.57 5.03 -19.24
N TYR A 150 -12.07 5.00 -18.00
CA TYR A 150 -12.87 5.33 -16.82
C TYR A 150 -12.04 6.03 -15.77
N ILE A 151 -12.74 6.73 -14.88
CA ILE A 151 -12.21 7.32 -13.66
C ILE A 151 -13.12 6.93 -12.50
N ARG A 152 -12.55 6.82 -11.29
CA ARG A 152 -13.33 6.53 -10.09
C ARG A 152 -12.77 7.27 -8.87
N ALA A 153 -13.65 7.52 -7.92
CA ALA A 153 -13.31 8.04 -6.61
C ALA A 153 -14.09 7.25 -5.55
N GLN A 154 -13.41 6.83 -4.50
CA GLN A 154 -14.02 6.01 -3.45
C GLN A 154 -13.59 6.50 -2.07
N VAL A 155 -14.44 6.28 -1.10
CA VAL A 155 -14.16 6.45 0.34
C VAL A 155 -14.27 5.08 1.00
N GLY A 156 -13.40 4.84 1.99
CA GLY A 156 -13.36 3.53 2.62
C GLY A 156 -12.69 3.53 3.98
N LEU A 157 -12.52 2.31 4.49
CA LEU A 157 -11.85 2.02 5.74
C LEU A 157 -10.70 1.05 5.48
N LEU A 158 -9.54 1.39 6.00
CA LEU A 158 -8.35 0.55 6.01
C LEU A 158 -8.29 -0.20 7.35
N PHE A 159 -8.20 -1.52 7.27
CA PHE A 159 -7.99 -2.43 8.39
C PHE A 159 -6.56 -2.95 8.31
N SER A 160 -5.74 -2.68 9.32
CA SER A 160 -4.37 -3.21 9.42
C SER A 160 -4.19 -3.93 10.75
N ASN A 161 -3.50 -5.05 10.72
CA ASN A 161 -3.21 -5.89 11.89
C ASN A 161 -1.74 -5.85 12.32
N LEU A 162 -0.94 -5.01 11.68
CA LEU A 162 0.48 -4.86 11.98
C LEU A 162 0.78 -3.42 12.37
N SER A 163 1.61 -3.30 13.39
CA SER A 163 2.13 -2.01 13.78
C SER A 163 3.19 -1.54 12.78
N PRO A 164 2.97 -0.41 12.12
CA PRO A 164 4.00 0.21 11.28
C PRO A 164 5.08 0.93 12.12
N ILE A 165 5.04 0.83 13.45
CA ILE A 165 5.88 1.59 14.39
C ILE A 165 6.94 0.70 15.05
N SER A 166 6.57 -0.52 15.51
CA SER A 166 7.46 -1.39 16.27
C SER A 166 8.81 -1.58 15.60
N THR A 167 9.88 -1.18 16.29
CA THR A 167 11.26 -1.26 15.82
C THR A 167 12.12 -1.93 16.84
N SER A 168 12.88 -2.93 16.44
CA SER A 168 13.81 -3.65 17.31
C SER A 168 15.03 -4.09 16.52
N GLY A 169 16.17 -4.15 17.22
CA GLY A 169 17.41 -4.68 16.67
C GLY A 169 18.06 -5.69 17.62
N THR A 170 19.18 -6.23 17.23
CA THR A 170 19.92 -7.24 17.99
C THR A 170 21.31 -6.73 18.32
N VAL A 171 21.72 -6.94 19.57
CA VAL A 171 23.08 -6.65 20.05
C VAL A 171 23.69 -7.94 20.55
N VAL A 172 24.93 -8.21 20.16
CA VAL A 172 25.68 -9.37 20.65
C VAL A 172 26.50 -8.95 21.87
N VAL A 173 26.29 -9.62 22.99
CA VAL A 173 27.06 -9.44 24.21
C VAL A 173 27.91 -10.69 24.43
N THR A 174 29.24 -10.49 24.53
CA THR A 174 30.16 -11.58 24.85
C THR A 174 30.40 -11.61 26.35
N ASP A 175 30.13 -12.73 26.99
CA ASP A 175 30.46 -12.93 28.40
C ASP A 175 31.99 -12.96 28.58
N PRO A 176 32.56 -12.03 29.33
CA PRO A 176 34.02 -11.95 29.50
C PRO A 176 34.61 -13.14 30.22
N GLY A 177 33.82 -13.92 31.01
CA GLY A 177 34.31 -15.08 31.76
C GLY A 177 34.32 -16.37 30.95
N THR A 178 33.35 -16.55 30.06
CA THR A 178 33.18 -17.79 29.30
C THR A 178 33.47 -17.65 27.82
N GLY A 179 33.52 -16.42 27.30
CA GLY A 179 33.60 -16.13 25.87
C GLY A 179 32.31 -16.46 25.09
N ALA A 180 31.25 -16.85 25.78
CA ALA A 180 29.96 -17.16 25.18
C ALA A 180 29.32 -15.88 24.62
N GLN A 181 28.75 -15.98 23.42
CA GLN A 181 28.01 -14.90 22.80
C GLN A 181 26.52 -15.05 23.09
N GLU A 182 25.91 -13.99 23.58
CA GLU A 182 24.46 -13.89 23.83
C GLU A 182 23.88 -12.81 22.89
N TYR A 183 22.78 -13.16 22.21
CA TYR A 183 22.04 -12.24 21.34
C TYR A 183 20.92 -11.62 22.13
N LEU A 184 21.06 -10.34 22.47
CA LEU A 184 20.04 -9.57 23.18
C LEU A 184 19.21 -8.78 22.17
N GLN A 185 17.90 -8.98 22.19
CA GLN A 185 16.97 -8.16 21.43
C GLN A 185 16.75 -6.83 22.15
N TYR A 186 17.02 -5.74 21.46
CA TYR A 186 16.79 -4.38 21.93
C TYR A 186 15.56 -3.80 21.21
N VAL A 187 14.56 -3.37 21.98
CA VAL A 187 13.36 -2.75 21.48
C VAL A 187 13.56 -1.23 21.49
N VAL A 188 13.46 -0.59 20.33
CA VAL A 188 13.55 0.87 20.18
C VAL A 188 12.17 1.49 20.32
N TYR A 189 11.18 0.93 19.60
CA TYR A 189 9.79 1.36 19.69
C TYR A 189 8.86 0.17 19.85
N THR A 190 7.93 0.32 20.79
CA THR A 190 6.84 -0.61 21.02
C THR A 190 5.52 0.02 20.56
N ASP A 191 4.70 -0.76 19.86
CA ASP A 191 3.31 -0.37 19.57
C ASP A 191 2.38 -1.41 20.18
N PRO A 192 1.61 -1.06 21.20
CA PRO A 192 0.69 -1.98 21.86
C PRO A 192 -0.56 -2.29 21.02
N SER A 193 -0.79 -1.54 19.92
CA SER A 193 -2.00 -1.67 19.09
C SER A 193 -1.87 -2.83 18.10
N SER A 194 -2.71 -3.84 18.26
CA SER A 194 -2.72 -5.02 17.39
C SER A 194 -3.59 -4.88 16.13
N THR A 195 -4.55 -3.95 16.14
CA THR A 195 -5.47 -3.73 15.01
C THR A 195 -5.86 -2.27 14.96
N ARG A 196 -5.77 -1.70 13.76
CA ARG A 196 -6.18 -0.31 13.51
C ARG A 196 -7.19 -0.25 12.38
N VAL A 197 -8.16 0.63 12.55
CA VAL A 197 -9.15 0.96 11.52
C VAL A 197 -9.03 2.46 11.25
N THR A 198 -8.66 2.81 10.03
CA THR A 198 -8.44 4.20 9.62
C THR A 198 -9.18 4.53 8.34
N PRO A 199 -9.56 5.79 8.11
CA PRO A 199 -10.21 6.20 6.86
C PRO A 199 -9.21 6.17 5.70
N GLY A 200 -9.77 5.98 4.48
CA GLY A 200 -9.01 6.03 3.24
C GLY A 200 -9.84 6.53 2.08
N PHE A 201 -9.15 7.10 1.09
CA PHE A 201 -9.72 7.52 -0.17
C PHE A 201 -8.98 6.84 -1.30
N VAL A 202 -9.69 6.50 -2.38
CA VAL A 202 -9.11 5.91 -3.59
C VAL A 202 -9.49 6.77 -4.77
N PHE A 203 -8.50 7.22 -5.50
CA PHE A 203 -8.66 7.93 -6.77
C PHE A 203 -7.96 7.14 -7.86
N GLY A 204 -8.66 6.78 -8.90
CA GLY A 204 -8.08 5.94 -9.95
C GLY A 204 -8.65 6.25 -11.33
N GLY A 205 -7.86 5.87 -12.33
CA GLY A 205 -8.26 5.92 -13.71
C GLY A 205 -7.61 4.82 -14.51
N GLY A 206 -8.32 4.33 -15.51
CA GLY A 206 -7.85 3.20 -16.28
C GLY A 206 -8.62 2.96 -17.55
N LEU A 207 -8.36 1.80 -18.13
CA LEU A 207 -8.98 1.34 -19.36
C LEU A 207 -9.57 -0.04 -19.14
N THR A 208 -10.73 -0.28 -19.73
CA THR A 208 -11.29 -1.63 -19.89
C THR A 208 -11.27 -1.99 -21.38
N ALA A 209 -10.85 -3.21 -21.70
CA ALA A 209 -10.81 -3.74 -23.05
C ALA A 209 -11.64 -5.01 -23.13
N VAL A 210 -12.58 -5.09 -24.06
CA VAL A 210 -13.41 -6.28 -24.30
C VAL A 210 -12.57 -7.37 -24.95
N ILE A 211 -12.43 -8.53 -24.29
CA ILE A 211 -11.66 -9.68 -24.79
C ILE A 211 -12.57 -10.86 -25.23
N GLY A 212 -13.85 -10.80 -24.89
CA GLY A 212 -14.83 -11.84 -25.25
C GLY A 212 -16.24 -11.50 -24.78
N LYS A 213 -17.18 -12.40 -25.02
CA LYS A 213 -18.57 -12.23 -24.56
C LYS A 213 -18.61 -12.27 -23.04
N GLY A 214 -18.93 -11.14 -22.40
CA GLY A 214 -19.02 -11.03 -20.94
C GLY A 214 -17.66 -10.93 -20.22
N TRP A 215 -16.54 -10.80 -20.95
CA TRP A 215 -15.21 -10.69 -20.35
C TRP A 215 -14.50 -9.40 -20.81
N GLN A 216 -13.89 -8.72 -19.87
CA GLN A 216 -13.06 -7.53 -20.14
C GLN A 216 -11.75 -7.63 -19.35
N LEU A 217 -10.69 -7.14 -19.94
CA LEU A 217 -9.44 -6.87 -19.27
C LEU A 217 -9.46 -5.43 -18.75
N ARG A 218 -9.01 -5.23 -17.54
CA ARG A 218 -8.90 -3.90 -16.91
C ARG A 218 -7.46 -3.61 -16.54
N THR A 219 -7.01 -2.41 -16.88
CA THR A 219 -5.78 -1.83 -16.36
C THR A 219 -6.10 -0.51 -15.67
N GLU A 220 -5.49 -0.25 -14.53
CA GLU A 220 -5.77 0.95 -13.75
C GLU A 220 -4.51 1.43 -13.04
N VAL A 221 -4.34 2.74 -12.95
CA VAL A 221 -3.40 3.40 -12.04
C VAL A 221 -4.23 4.17 -11.03
N ARG A 222 -3.88 4.03 -9.76
CA ARG A 222 -4.61 4.67 -8.68
C ARG A 222 -3.71 5.12 -7.54
N ASP A 223 -4.19 6.10 -6.81
CA ASP A 223 -3.65 6.55 -5.54
C ASP A 223 -4.61 6.18 -4.42
N ASN A 224 -4.08 5.53 -3.39
CA ASN A 224 -4.81 5.19 -2.18
C ASN A 224 -4.28 6.11 -1.08
N LEU A 225 -5.00 7.18 -0.78
CA LEU A 225 -4.71 8.11 0.29
C LEU A 225 -5.28 7.53 1.59
N VAL A 226 -4.41 7.04 2.47
CA VAL A 226 -4.80 6.34 3.71
C VAL A 226 -4.13 6.95 4.92
N GLN A 227 -4.82 6.92 6.06
CA GLN A 227 -4.21 7.28 7.33
C GLN A 227 -3.42 6.09 7.87
N ILE A 228 -2.13 6.32 8.17
CA ILE A 228 -1.24 5.33 8.77
C ILE A 228 -0.66 5.92 10.05
N ALA A 229 -0.52 5.10 11.07
CA ALA A 229 0.13 5.50 12.31
C ALA A 229 1.64 5.65 12.08
N THR A 230 2.19 6.76 12.54
CA THR A 230 3.60 7.16 12.42
C THR A 230 4.12 7.62 13.78
N VAL A 231 5.42 7.76 13.90
CA VAL A 231 6.09 8.29 15.11
C VAL A 231 6.28 9.78 14.95
N ALA A 232 5.87 10.58 15.97
CA ALA A 232 5.93 12.04 15.91
C ALA A 232 7.32 12.62 16.23
N GLY A 233 8.25 11.84 16.80
CA GLY A 233 9.57 12.31 17.16
C GLY A 233 10.29 11.37 18.13
N PRO A 234 11.46 11.75 18.64
CA PRO A 234 12.24 10.94 19.54
C PRO A 234 11.53 10.76 20.90
N THR A 235 11.65 9.58 21.47
CA THR A 235 11.15 9.30 22.83
C THR A 235 12.10 9.85 23.89
N SER A 236 11.64 9.94 25.14
CA SER A 236 12.52 10.20 26.26
C SER A 236 13.57 9.07 26.42
N PRO A 237 14.78 9.40 26.89
CA PRO A 237 15.83 8.40 27.12
C PRO A 237 15.36 7.24 27.98
N GLY A 238 15.49 6.00 27.47
CA GLY A 238 15.08 4.77 28.16
C GLY A 238 13.59 4.44 28.05
N SER A 239 12.81 5.19 27.26
CA SER A 239 11.42 4.86 26.91
C SER A 239 11.35 4.27 25.50
N ASP A 240 10.59 3.19 25.36
CA ASP A 240 10.25 2.54 24.09
C ASP A 240 8.80 2.83 23.63
N ASP A 241 8.12 3.77 24.34
CA ASP A 241 6.75 4.18 24.07
C ASP A 241 6.73 5.52 23.28
N PRO A 242 6.65 5.49 21.95
CA PRO A 242 6.69 6.69 21.12
C PRO A 242 5.35 7.42 21.11
N GLU A 243 5.39 8.72 20.88
CA GLU A 243 4.17 9.47 20.54
C GLU A 243 3.69 9.07 19.16
N ILE A 244 2.49 8.50 19.12
CA ILE A 244 1.88 7.96 17.90
C ILE A 244 0.91 8.98 17.32
N VAL A 245 1.12 9.36 16.07
CA VAL A 245 0.24 10.23 15.29
C VAL A 245 -0.26 9.51 14.05
N ASN A 246 -1.45 9.90 13.56
CA ASN A 246 -1.96 9.37 12.30
C ASN A 246 -1.70 10.38 11.19
N GLU A 247 -0.96 9.99 10.17
CA GLU A 247 -0.65 10.80 9.01
C GLU A 247 -1.28 10.25 7.73
N TRP A 248 -1.64 11.16 6.82
CA TRP A 248 -2.08 10.78 5.49
C TRP A 248 -0.90 10.42 4.61
N LYS A 249 -0.90 9.20 4.09
CA LYS A 249 0.14 8.68 3.19
C LYS A 249 -0.48 8.25 1.86
N ASN A 250 0.24 8.51 0.77
CA ASN A 250 -0.15 8.13 -0.57
C ASN A 250 0.47 6.78 -0.92
N LEU A 251 -0.37 5.81 -1.24
CA LEU A 251 0.02 4.49 -1.73
C LEU A 251 -0.44 4.35 -3.18
N TRP A 252 0.46 4.59 -4.13
CA TRP A 252 0.14 4.38 -5.53
C TRP A 252 0.03 2.89 -5.85
N SER A 253 -0.85 2.53 -6.79
CA SER A 253 -1.00 1.15 -7.22
C SER A 253 -1.24 1.06 -8.72
N ILE A 254 -0.70 0.00 -9.32
CA ILE A 254 -1.03 -0.44 -10.67
C ILE A 254 -1.85 -1.70 -10.55
N VAL A 255 -2.98 -1.74 -11.25
CA VAL A 255 -3.94 -2.85 -11.21
C VAL A 255 -4.01 -3.50 -12.57
N LEU A 256 -3.98 -4.84 -12.59
CA LEU A 256 -4.34 -5.66 -13.74
C LEU A 256 -5.45 -6.63 -13.31
N ALA A 257 -6.61 -6.55 -13.96
CA ALA A 257 -7.79 -7.27 -13.52
C ALA A 257 -8.60 -7.84 -14.68
N ALA A 258 -9.35 -8.90 -14.39
CA ALA A 258 -10.37 -9.47 -15.24
C ALA A 258 -11.76 -9.10 -14.73
N ASP A 259 -12.60 -8.62 -15.63
CA ASP A 259 -13.99 -8.27 -15.36
C ASP A 259 -14.93 -9.29 -15.99
N ILE A 260 -15.93 -9.71 -15.22
CA ILE A 260 -17.06 -10.52 -15.69
C ILE A 260 -18.28 -9.60 -15.74
N VAL A 261 -18.79 -9.36 -16.93
CA VAL A 261 -19.97 -8.53 -17.17
C VAL A 261 -21.21 -9.42 -17.18
N LEU A 262 -22.09 -9.21 -16.19
CA LEU A 262 -23.37 -9.88 -16.14
C LEU A 262 -24.43 -9.02 -16.85
N GLU A 263 -24.86 -9.49 -18.03
CA GLU A 263 -25.97 -8.88 -18.74
C GLU A 263 -27.29 -9.46 -18.25
N LYS A 264 -28.31 -8.61 -18.07
CA LYS A 264 -29.64 -9.06 -17.77
C LYS A 264 -30.21 -9.79 -19.00
N LYS A 265 -30.29 -11.12 -18.94
CA LYS A 265 -31.01 -11.88 -19.99
C LYS A 265 -32.45 -11.42 -20.00
N ARG A 266 -32.93 -10.86 -21.11
CA ARG A 266 -34.36 -10.66 -21.34
C ARG A 266 -35.03 -12.02 -21.21
N GLY A 267 -35.89 -12.18 -20.20
CA GLY A 267 -36.69 -13.39 -20.05
C GLY A 267 -37.48 -13.62 -21.32
N ARG A 268 -37.30 -14.79 -21.96
CA ARG A 268 -38.26 -15.22 -22.97
C ARG A 268 -39.62 -15.24 -22.28
N ARG A 269 -40.51 -14.35 -22.70
CA ARG A 269 -41.94 -14.57 -22.41
C ARG A 269 -42.36 -15.78 -23.25
N TYR A 270 -42.65 -16.87 -22.59
CA TYR A 270 -43.39 -17.97 -23.18
C TYR A 270 -44.84 -17.54 -23.31
#